data_c2cb4adca09956a4a08cbe5b23b2a1a5
#
_entry.id   c2cb4adca09956a4a08cbe5b23b2a1a5
#
_cell.length_a   1.000
_cell.length_b   1.000
_cell.length_c   1.000
_cell.angle_alpha   90.00
_cell.angle_beta   90.00
_cell.angle_gamma   90.00
#
_symmetry.space_group_name_H-M   'P 1'
#
loop_
_entity.id
_entity.type
_entity.pdbx_description
1 polymer ?
#
loop_
_entity_poly.entity_id
_entity_poly.type
_entity_poly.pdbx_seq_one_letter_code
_entity_poly.pdbx_strand_id
1 'polypeptide(L)'
;IKAQDIAFDVMFTSELSRAQKTGSIILEEINQLQVPTIKNEALNERDYGSLAGLNKDDAREKWGEEQVHIWRRSFDIPPPNGESLKDTAERVLPYFKAEIMPKIKDGLNILIAAHGNSLRALIMELDSIPSNEIVKLEIPTGAPIHYQFNENDEVLSRINLYE
;
A
#
# COMPACT_ATOMS: atom_id res chain seq x y z
N ILE A 1 9.73 -11.42 -7.90
CA ILE A 1 9.99 -10.29 -8.83
C ILE A 1 11.10 -10.68 -9.81
N LYS A 2 12.28 -11.10 -9.33
CA LYS A 2 13.42 -11.45 -10.21
C LYS A 2 13.05 -12.44 -11.33
N ALA A 3 12.25 -13.45 -11.02
CA ALA A 3 11.82 -14.46 -11.99
C ALA A 3 10.86 -13.93 -13.08
N GLN A 4 10.32 -12.73 -12.92
CA GLN A 4 9.44 -12.08 -13.90
C GLN A 4 10.20 -11.27 -14.96
N ASP A 5 11.50 -11.06 -14.77
CA ASP A 5 12.39 -10.30 -15.68
C ASP A 5 11.83 -8.91 -16.06
N ILE A 6 11.23 -8.21 -15.10
CA ILE A 6 10.64 -6.89 -15.30
C ILE A 6 11.74 -5.84 -15.16
N ALA A 7 11.92 -5.01 -16.19
CA ALA A 7 12.73 -3.80 -16.11
C ALA A 7 11.85 -2.65 -15.62
N PHE A 8 12.13 -2.13 -14.42
CA PHE A 8 11.40 -0.99 -13.86
C PHE A 8 11.95 0.34 -14.36
N ASP A 9 11.06 1.29 -14.61
CA ASP A 9 11.38 2.65 -15.06
C ASP A 9 11.42 3.64 -13.90
N VAL A 10 10.57 3.43 -12.87
CA VAL A 10 10.51 4.28 -11.67
C VAL A 10 9.98 3.49 -10.48
N MET A 11 10.48 3.83 -9.29
CA MET A 11 9.94 3.34 -8.03
C MET A 11 9.23 4.47 -7.29
N PHE A 12 8.02 4.19 -6.81
CA PHE A 12 7.29 5.05 -5.87
C PHE A 12 7.33 4.45 -4.47
N THR A 13 7.55 5.27 -3.47
CA THR A 13 7.56 4.85 -2.07
C THR A 13 7.09 5.96 -1.14
N SER A 14 6.88 5.64 0.12
CA SER A 14 6.48 6.60 1.15
C SER A 14 7.68 7.41 1.67
N GLU A 15 7.40 8.40 2.52
CA GLU A 15 8.44 9.13 3.28
C GLU A 15 9.00 8.31 4.45
N LEU A 16 8.46 7.14 4.75
CA LEU A 16 8.91 6.30 5.85
C LEU A 16 10.07 5.39 5.41
N SER A 17 11.16 5.44 6.16
CA SER A 17 12.44 4.77 5.84
C SER A 17 12.30 3.26 5.62
N ARG A 18 11.39 2.58 6.33
CA ARG A 18 11.20 1.13 6.20
C ARG A 18 10.69 0.71 4.81
N ALA A 19 9.80 1.51 4.19
CA ALA A 19 9.34 1.25 2.83
C ALA A 19 10.43 1.58 1.79
N GLN A 20 11.13 2.69 1.98
CA GLN A 20 12.27 3.08 1.15
C GLN A 20 13.34 1.99 1.14
N LYS A 21 13.67 1.45 2.32
CA LYS A 21 14.64 0.36 2.46
C LYS A 21 14.18 -0.91 1.77
N THR A 22 12.89 -1.27 1.90
CA THR A 22 12.32 -2.43 1.18
C THR A 22 12.49 -2.25 -0.33
N GLY A 23 12.13 -1.09 -0.87
CA GLY A 23 12.29 -0.81 -2.29
C GLY A 23 13.75 -0.86 -2.75
N SER A 24 14.67 -0.28 -1.99
CA SER A 24 16.11 -0.34 -2.29
C SER A 24 16.65 -1.76 -2.34
N ILE A 25 16.27 -2.62 -1.37
CA ILE A 25 16.66 -4.03 -1.35
C ILE A 25 16.11 -4.76 -2.58
N ILE A 26 14.87 -4.50 -2.96
CA ILE A 26 14.28 -5.10 -4.17
C ILE A 26 15.11 -4.72 -5.41
N LEU A 27 15.38 -3.41 -5.59
CA LEU A 27 16.15 -2.93 -6.75
C LEU A 27 17.59 -3.48 -6.77
N GLU A 28 18.20 -3.63 -5.59
CA GLU A 28 19.52 -4.26 -5.46
C GLU A 28 19.51 -5.73 -5.90
N GLU A 29 18.55 -6.51 -5.40
CA GLU A 29 18.41 -7.94 -5.70
C GLU A 29 18.12 -8.24 -7.17
N ILE A 30 17.50 -7.30 -7.89
CA ILE A 30 17.21 -7.43 -9.32
C ILE A 30 18.23 -6.70 -10.20
N ASN A 31 19.32 -6.16 -9.62
CA ASN A 31 20.37 -5.38 -10.30
C ASN A 31 19.86 -4.14 -11.06
N GLN A 32 18.93 -3.40 -10.47
CA GLN A 32 18.32 -2.20 -11.05
C GLN A 32 18.47 -0.96 -10.15
N LEU A 33 19.63 -0.78 -9.52
CA LEU A 33 19.91 0.34 -8.59
C LEU A 33 19.81 1.74 -9.24
N GLN A 34 19.86 1.81 -10.56
CA GLN A 34 19.74 3.06 -11.33
C GLN A 34 18.29 3.57 -11.45
N VAL A 35 17.31 2.77 -11.08
CA VAL A 35 15.88 3.16 -11.16
C VAL A 35 15.61 4.35 -10.24
N PRO A 36 15.08 5.47 -10.76
CA PRO A 36 14.78 6.63 -9.95
C PRO A 36 13.67 6.35 -8.94
N THR A 37 13.81 6.93 -7.75
CA THR A 37 12.84 6.78 -6.66
C THR A 37 12.13 8.09 -6.38
N ILE A 38 10.79 8.05 -6.39
CA ILE A 38 9.92 9.16 -6.02
C ILE A 38 9.29 8.84 -4.67
N LYS A 39 9.46 9.73 -3.70
CA LYS A 39 8.93 9.61 -2.34
C LYS A 39 7.76 10.56 -2.17
N ASN A 40 6.71 10.11 -1.51
CA ASN A 40 5.58 10.97 -1.18
C ASN A 40 4.83 10.46 0.05
N GLU A 41 4.45 11.40 0.94
CA GLU A 41 3.69 11.11 2.15
C GLU A 41 2.31 10.49 1.89
N ALA A 42 1.73 10.72 0.71
CA ALA A 42 0.48 10.08 0.31
C ALA A 42 0.54 8.55 0.37
N LEU A 43 1.73 7.95 0.24
CA LEU A 43 1.95 6.50 0.35
C LEU A 43 2.34 6.05 1.76
N ASN A 44 2.37 6.94 2.75
CA ASN A 44 2.68 6.57 4.14
C ASN A 44 1.69 5.53 4.68
N GLU A 45 2.13 4.80 5.70
CA GLU A 45 1.24 3.92 6.44
C GLU A 45 0.12 4.72 7.11
N ARG A 46 -1.02 4.09 7.29
CA ARG A 46 -2.14 4.60 8.06
C ARG A 46 -1.67 5.09 9.42
N ASP A 47 -2.05 6.30 9.78
CA ASP A 47 -1.78 6.83 11.12
C ASP A 47 -2.75 6.18 12.14
N TYR A 48 -2.19 5.47 13.08
CA TYR A 48 -2.95 4.84 14.16
C TYR A 48 -3.21 5.78 15.35
N GLY A 49 -2.79 7.06 15.27
CA GLY A 49 -3.04 8.07 16.28
C GLY A 49 -2.65 7.63 17.68
N SER A 50 -3.58 7.70 18.61
CA SER A 50 -3.35 7.31 20.02
C SER A 50 -3.08 5.81 20.24
N LEU A 51 -3.27 4.96 19.23
CA LEU A 51 -2.88 3.54 19.28
C LEU A 51 -1.43 3.31 18.85
N ALA A 52 -0.77 4.31 18.26
CA ALA A 52 0.60 4.18 17.78
C ALA A 52 1.57 3.93 18.95
N GLY A 53 2.47 2.96 18.78
CA GLY A 53 3.46 2.61 19.81
C GLY A 53 2.93 1.79 20.99
N LEU A 54 1.62 1.58 21.10
CA LEU A 54 1.05 0.69 22.11
C LEU A 54 1.02 -0.75 21.61
N ASN A 55 1.33 -1.69 22.49
CA ASN A 55 1.03 -3.08 22.20
C ASN A 55 -0.50 -3.31 22.25
N LYS A 56 -0.95 -4.46 21.73
CA LYS A 56 -2.39 -4.74 21.61
C LYS A 56 -3.09 -4.86 22.98
N ASP A 57 -2.36 -5.35 23.97
CA ASP A 57 -2.94 -5.60 25.31
C ASP A 57 -3.07 -4.29 26.09
N ASP A 58 -2.07 -3.40 26.03
CA ASP A 58 -2.16 -2.06 26.64
C ASP A 58 -3.30 -1.24 26.02
N ALA A 59 -3.50 -1.33 24.71
CA ALA A 59 -4.60 -0.64 24.05
C ALA A 59 -5.95 -1.21 24.49
N ARG A 60 -6.09 -2.53 24.62
CA ARG A 60 -7.31 -3.20 25.09
C ARG A 60 -7.63 -2.87 26.54
N GLU A 61 -6.61 -2.81 27.39
CA GLU A 61 -6.77 -2.41 28.80
C GLU A 61 -7.28 -0.96 28.90
N LYS A 62 -6.77 -0.07 28.06
CA LYS A 62 -7.13 1.36 28.12
C LYS A 62 -8.49 1.68 27.54
N TRP A 63 -8.93 1.05 26.46
CA TRP A 63 -10.14 1.40 25.70
C TRP A 63 -11.16 0.26 25.54
N GLY A 64 -10.84 -0.92 26.02
CA GLY A 64 -11.65 -2.12 25.85
C GLY A 64 -11.37 -2.84 24.51
N GLU A 65 -11.52 -4.15 24.53
CA GLU A 65 -11.22 -5.02 23.38
C GLU A 65 -12.09 -4.70 22.16
N GLU A 66 -13.39 -4.50 22.39
CA GLU A 66 -14.36 -4.22 21.32
C GLU A 66 -14.04 -2.91 20.60
N GLN A 67 -13.75 -1.84 21.33
CA GLN A 67 -13.43 -0.54 20.74
C GLN A 67 -12.11 -0.58 19.95
N VAL A 68 -11.08 -1.24 20.48
CA VAL A 68 -9.81 -1.42 19.78
C VAL A 68 -10.00 -2.26 18.52
N HIS A 69 -10.84 -3.29 18.58
CA HIS A 69 -11.19 -4.11 17.42
C HIS A 69 -11.88 -3.27 16.33
N ILE A 70 -12.86 -2.44 16.69
CA ILE A 70 -13.55 -1.53 15.77
C ILE A 70 -12.54 -0.62 15.07
N TRP A 71 -11.67 0.07 15.78
CA TRP A 71 -10.67 0.96 15.20
C TRP A 71 -9.69 0.25 14.25
N ARG A 72 -9.36 -1.01 14.54
CA ARG A 72 -8.43 -1.79 13.72
C ARG A 72 -9.07 -2.45 12.51
N ARG A 73 -10.37 -2.75 12.56
CA ARG A 73 -11.07 -3.60 11.59
C ARG A 73 -12.26 -2.95 10.90
N SER A 74 -12.64 -1.71 11.26
CA SER A 74 -13.61 -0.95 10.48
C SER A 74 -12.94 -0.22 9.32
N PHE A 75 -13.74 0.08 8.29
CA PHE A 75 -13.28 0.84 7.14
C PHE A 75 -13.18 2.34 7.44
N ASP A 76 -14.17 2.91 8.12
CA ASP A 76 -14.43 4.35 8.23
C ASP A 76 -14.38 4.91 9.66
N ILE A 77 -14.10 4.08 10.68
CA ILE A 77 -14.03 4.53 12.08
C ILE A 77 -12.56 4.68 12.48
N PRO A 78 -12.03 5.92 12.59
CA PRO A 78 -10.64 6.15 12.97
C PRO A 78 -10.40 5.97 14.46
N PRO A 79 -9.20 5.60 14.89
CA PRO A 79 -8.79 5.75 16.28
C PRO A 79 -8.63 7.23 16.64
N PRO A 80 -8.64 7.58 17.95
CA PRO A 80 -8.42 8.97 18.37
C PRO A 80 -7.13 9.55 17.78
N ASN A 81 -7.21 10.73 17.16
CA ASN A 81 -6.10 11.43 16.50
C ASN A 81 -5.42 10.65 15.36
N GLY A 82 -6.09 9.68 14.79
CA GLY A 82 -5.55 8.84 13.71
C GLY A 82 -6.46 8.78 12.49
N GLU A 83 -6.09 7.91 11.56
CA GLU A 83 -6.80 7.65 10.31
C GLU A 83 -7.61 6.35 10.36
N SER A 84 -8.76 6.34 9.70
CA SER A 84 -9.43 5.13 9.22
C SER A 84 -8.77 4.64 7.94
N LEU A 85 -9.14 3.45 7.46
CA LEU A 85 -8.70 2.99 6.12
C LEU A 85 -9.29 3.89 5.02
N LYS A 86 -10.50 4.42 5.23
CA LYS A 86 -11.13 5.40 4.34
C LYS A 86 -10.27 6.66 4.23
N ASP A 87 -9.84 7.25 5.34
CA ASP A 87 -8.99 8.45 5.34
C ASP A 87 -7.65 8.17 4.62
N THR A 88 -7.05 6.99 4.86
CA THR A 88 -5.86 6.56 4.12
C THR A 88 -6.13 6.48 2.61
N ALA A 89 -7.26 5.90 2.20
CA ALA A 89 -7.63 5.82 0.78
C ALA A 89 -7.87 7.21 0.16
N GLU A 90 -8.46 8.15 0.90
CA GLU A 90 -8.72 9.51 0.43
C GLU A 90 -7.44 10.31 0.10
N ARG A 91 -6.27 9.93 0.62
CA ARG A 91 -4.98 10.51 0.22
C ARG A 91 -4.20 9.66 -0.78
N VAL A 92 -4.27 8.34 -0.67
CA VAL A 92 -3.55 7.43 -1.57
C VAL A 92 -4.11 7.45 -2.99
N LEU A 93 -5.44 7.36 -3.14
CA LEU A 93 -6.07 7.21 -4.46
C LEU A 93 -5.95 8.45 -5.35
N PRO A 94 -6.15 9.68 -4.87
CA PRO A 94 -5.89 10.87 -5.69
C PRO A 94 -4.43 10.95 -6.15
N TYR A 95 -3.47 10.63 -5.28
CA TYR A 95 -2.05 10.61 -5.62
C TYR A 95 -1.75 9.55 -6.69
N PHE A 96 -2.27 8.35 -6.52
CA PHE A 96 -2.11 7.28 -7.51
C PHE A 96 -2.65 7.70 -8.89
N LYS A 97 -3.86 8.29 -8.93
CA LYS A 97 -4.50 8.73 -10.17
C LYS A 97 -3.78 9.90 -10.84
N ALA A 98 -3.20 10.80 -10.06
CA ALA A 98 -2.54 12.00 -10.59
C ALA A 98 -1.07 11.77 -10.97
N GLU A 99 -0.33 10.96 -10.23
CA GLU A 99 1.13 10.85 -10.35
C GLU A 99 1.61 9.50 -10.88
N ILE A 100 0.93 8.41 -10.54
CA ILE A 100 1.36 7.04 -10.87
C ILE A 100 0.66 6.55 -12.14
N MET A 101 -0.66 6.65 -12.20
CA MET A 101 -1.44 6.16 -13.33
C MET A 101 -1.02 6.78 -14.69
N PRO A 102 -0.71 8.09 -14.81
CA PRO A 102 -0.21 8.64 -16.07
C PRO A 102 1.06 7.95 -16.58
N LYS A 103 1.96 7.55 -15.68
CA LYS A 103 3.19 6.85 -16.05
C LYS A 103 2.92 5.41 -16.51
N ILE A 104 1.94 4.75 -15.90
CA ILE A 104 1.46 3.44 -16.36
C ILE A 104 0.87 3.58 -17.78
N LYS A 105 0.07 4.61 -18.05
CA LYS A 105 -0.48 4.93 -19.37
C LYS A 105 0.61 5.16 -20.42
N ASP A 106 1.70 5.79 -20.03
CA ASP A 106 2.88 6.00 -20.89
C ASP A 106 3.68 4.71 -21.13
N GLY A 107 3.22 3.57 -20.62
CA GLY A 107 3.85 2.25 -20.80
C GLY A 107 5.00 1.97 -19.86
N LEU A 108 5.19 2.76 -18.80
CA LEU A 108 6.28 2.57 -17.85
C LEU A 108 5.96 1.45 -16.85
N ASN A 109 6.97 0.67 -16.52
CA ASN A 109 6.93 -0.34 -15.46
C ASN A 109 7.22 0.30 -14.11
N ILE A 110 6.25 0.25 -13.20
CA ILE A 110 6.28 0.92 -11.91
C ILE A 110 6.48 -0.09 -10.79
N LEU A 111 7.43 0.19 -9.90
CA LEU A 111 7.55 -0.49 -8.62
C LEU A 111 6.94 0.40 -7.52
N ILE A 112 6.02 -0.12 -6.72
CA ILE A 112 5.48 0.57 -5.54
C ILE A 112 5.91 -0.21 -4.30
N ALA A 113 6.71 0.43 -3.44
CA ALA A 113 7.09 -0.08 -2.14
C ALA A 113 6.49 0.80 -1.05
N ALA A 114 5.45 0.30 -0.38
CA ALA A 114 4.67 1.06 0.59
C ALA A 114 4.27 0.21 1.81
N HIS A 115 3.07 0.36 2.35
CA HIS A 115 2.66 -0.23 3.62
C HIS A 115 1.33 -0.97 3.48
N GLY A 116 1.02 -1.79 4.49
CA GLY A 116 -0.17 -2.64 4.49
C GLY A 116 -1.47 -1.89 4.20
N ASN A 117 -1.72 -0.73 4.82
CA ASN A 117 -2.97 -0.01 4.60
C ASN A 117 -2.94 0.88 3.34
N SER A 118 -1.82 1.50 3.01
CA SER A 118 -1.71 2.26 1.74
C SER A 118 -1.83 1.34 0.52
N LEU A 119 -1.20 0.15 0.55
CA LEU A 119 -1.37 -0.87 -0.50
C LEU A 119 -2.78 -1.45 -0.52
N ARG A 120 -3.39 -1.66 0.65
CA ARG A 120 -4.79 -2.12 0.73
C ARG A 120 -5.75 -1.12 0.07
N ALA A 121 -5.53 0.18 0.23
CA ALA A 121 -6.30 1.21 -0.47
C ALA A 121 -6.17 1.11 -2.00
N LEU A 122 -4.96 0.87 -2.52
CA LEU A 122 -4.74 0.64 -3.95
C LEU A 122 -5.42 -0.63 -4.44
N ILE A 123 -5.28 -1.74 -3.73
CA ILE A 123 -5.90 -3.02 -4.09
C ILE A 123 -7.43 -2.89 -4.09
N MET A 124 -8.00 -2.17 -3.13
CA MET A 124 -9.44 -1.90 -3.06
C MET A 124 -9.95 -1.27 -4.36
N GLU A 125 -9.25 -0.27 -4.88
CA GLU A 125 -9.60 0.41 -6.13
C GLU A 125 -9.37 -0.50 -7.34
N LEU A 126 -8.18 -1.10 -7.46
CA LEU A 126 -7.77 -1.88 -8.62
C LEU A 126 -8.58 -3.17 -8.79
N ASP A 127 -8.92 -3.82 -7.70
CA ASP A 127 -9.69 -5.07 -7.70
C ASP A 127 -11.20 -4.84 -7.47
N SER A 128 -11.64 -3.57 -7.35
CA SER A 128 -13.04 -3.20 -7.07
C SER A 128 -13.61 -3.89 -5.83
N ILE A 129 -12.80 -4.03 -4.76
CA ILE A 129 -13.21 -4.70 -3.52
C ILE A 129 -14.08 -3.75 -2.69
N PRO A 130 -15.27 -4.18 -2.24
CA PRO A 130 -16.12 -3.33 -1.41
C PRO A 130 -15.53 -3.10 -0.01
N SER A 131 -15.92 -2.00 0.62
CA SER A 131 -15.37 -1.52 1.90
C SER A 131 -15.51 -2.52 3.06
N ASN A 132 -16.56 -3.33 3.07
CA ASN A 132 -16.77 -4.37 4.08
C ASN A 132 -15.89 -5.61 3.88
N GLU A 133 -15.34 -5.81 2.68
CA GLU A 133 -14.46 -6.94 2.37
C GLU A 133 -12.98 -6.55 2.44
N ILE A 134 -12.62 -5.33 2.05
CA ILE A 134 -11.22 -4.88 2.04
C ILE A 134 -10.56 -4.94 3.41
N VAL A 135 -11.33 -4.72 4.48
CA VAL A 135 -10.83 -4.78 5.87
C VAL A 135 -10.39 -6.19 6.30
N LYS A 136 -10.84 -7.22 5.58
CA LYS A 136 -10.49 -8.62 5.81
C LYS A 136 -9.27 -9.06 5.01
N LEU A 137 -8.88 -8.28 3.98
CA LEU A 137 -7.76 -8.63 3.13
C LEU A 137 -6.45 -8.61 3.93
N GLU A 138 -5.75 -9.72 3.95
CA GLU A 138 -4.40 -9.83 4.50
C GLU A 138 -3.38 -9.71 3.35
N ILE A 139 -2.39 -8.84 3.53
CA ILE A 139 -1.26 -8.68 2.62
C ILE A 139 -0.02 -9.12 3.39
N PRO A 140 0.58 -10.28 3.07
CA PRO A 140 1.78 -10.73 3.76
C PRO A 140 2.94 -9.76 3.53
N THR A 141 3.77 -9.57 4.54
CA THR A 141 4.95 -8.71 4.43
C THR A 141 5.94 -9.30 3.41
N GLY A 142 6.42 -8.46 2.50
CA GLY A 142 7.35 -8.89 1.45
C GLY A 142 6.71 -9.72 0.33
N ALA A 143 5.37 -9.75 0.27
CA ALA A 143 4.61 -10.47 -0.74
C ALA A 143 4.30 -9.55 -1.94
N PRO A 144 4.99 -9.68 -3.09
CA PRO A 144 4.74 -8.83 -4.23
C PRO A 144 3.48 -9.24 -4.99
N ILE A 145 2.74 -8.23 -5.45
CA ILE A 145 1.56 -8.40 -6.32
C ILE A 145 1.87 -7.70 -7.63
N HIS A 146 1.69 -8.41 -8.73
CA HIS A 146 1.92 -7.88 -10.07
C HIS A 146 0.57 -7.59 -10.75
N TYR A 147 0.38 -6.34 -11.15
CA TYR A 147 -0.74 -5.89 -11.97
C TYR A 147 -0.27 -5.59 -13.39
N GLN A 148 -1.05 -6.02 -14.36
CA GLN A 148 -0.89 -5.61 -15.76
C GLN A 148 -2.12 -4.82 -16.17
N PHE A 149 -1.91 -3.75 -16.94
CA PHE A 149 -2.96 -2.88 -17.45
C PHE A 149 -3.09 -3.03 -18.96
N ASN A 150 -4.31 -2.87 -19.48
CA ASN A 150 -4.57 -2.79 -20.91
C ASN A 150 -4.43 -1.34 -21.42
N GLU A 151 -4.64 -1.14 -22.72
CA GLU A 151 -4.58 0.18 -23.37
C GLU A 151 -5.65 1.16 -22.87
N ASN A 152 -6.68 0.69 -22.19
CA ASN A 152 -7.76 1.51 -21.61
C ASN A 152 -7.55 1.77 -20.11
N ASP A 153 -6.36 1.48 -19.57
CA ASP A 153 -6.01 1.64 -18.15
C ASP A 153 -6.79 0.73 -17.18
N GLU A 154 -7.37 -0.33 -17.70
CA GLU A 154 -8.05 -1.32 -16.89
C GLU A 154 -7.09 -2.45 -16.49
N VAL A 155 -7.32 -3.03 -15.31
CA VAL A 155 -6.53 -4.17 -14.85
C VAL A 155 -6.81 -5.38 -15.76
N LEU A 156 -5.79 -5.79 -16.50
CA LEU A 156 -5.82 -6.95 -17.37
C LEU A 156 -5.56 -8.24 -16.59
N SER A 157 -4.61 -8.21 -15.68
CA SER A 157 -4.29 -9.35 -14.82
C SER A 157 -3.74 -8.92 -13.46
N ARG A 158 -3.91 -9.77 -12.46
CA ARG A 158 -3.34 -9.65 -11.12
C ARG A 158 -2.75 -10.99 -10.71
N ILE A 159 -1.50 -11.01 -10.31
CA ILE A 159 -0.77 -12.21 -9.92
C ILE A 159 -0.08 -11.98 -8.57
N ASN A 160 -0.31 -12.87 -7.60
CA ASN A 160 0.45 -12.92 -6.36
C ASN A 160 1.77 -13.67 -6.64
N LEU A 161 2.90 -12.99 -6.56
CA LEU A 161 4.21 -13.59 -6.87
C LEU A 161 4.83 -14.37 -5.68
N TYR A 162 4.04 -14.66 -4.67
CA TYR A 162 4.44 -15.35 -3.45
C TYR A 162 3.68 -16.68 -3.21
N GLU A 163 2.86 -17.08 -4.16
CA GLU A 163 2.11 -18.37 -4.17
C GLU A 163 2.82 -19.43 -4.99
#